data_84b4d4ad16c858ed714373c9be20e909
#
_entry.id   84b4d4ad16c858ed714373c9be20e909
#
_cell.length_a   1.000
_cell.length_b   1.000
_cell.length_c   1.000
_cell.angle_alpha   90.00
_cell.angle_beta   90.00
_cell.angle_gamma   90.00
#
_symmetry.space_group_name_H-M   'P 1'
#
loop_
_entity.id
_entity.type
_entity.pdbx_description
1 polymer ?
#
loop_
_entity_poly.entity_id
_entity_poly.type
_entity_poly.pdbx_seq_one_letter_code
_entity_poly.pdbx_strand_id
1 'polypeptide(L)'
;MPRPSSIARIHRWRRLPLLALLAGVAGCSASARAPNSRELSFDGQNYRVVTLDLKHDPLSLHWRDPASGDAYGDIETLQQWGEAHGQRLLFATNAGIYDHQSAPLGLYVENGKTLVPLNMAHGNPASGNFSLLPNGVFAIYPDGHAAVRTSAEFKADGKPVRWATQSGPMLVIAGQLNPRFVDDSGSLKWRSGVCAKTPDEVVFAVSEVPVNFHGFARLFRDKLGCRDALYLDGSISQIFVNGEGYAGAPAFLVKPYAGIFAVFVPQ
;
A
#
# COMPACT_ATOMS: atom_id res chain seq x y z
N MET A 1 98.04 10.58 -24.09
CA MET A 1 96.74 10.44 -24.68
C MET A 1 95.70 10.54 -23.59
N PRO A 2 95.08 11.67 -23.40
CA PRO A 2 93.98 11.81 -22.44
C PRO A 2 92.59 11.74 -23.12
N ARG A 3 91.66 11.08 -22.45
CA ARG A 3 90.27 11.02 -22.82
C ARG A 3 89.47 12.29 -22.36
N PRO A 4 88.51 12.78 -23.06
CA PRO A 4 87.67 13.89 -22.59
C PRO A 4 86.52 13.37 -21.69
N SER A 5 86.25 14.13 -20.67
CA SER A 5 85.15 13.98 -19.71
C SER A 5 83.79 14.40 -20.30
N SER A 6 82.77 13.55 -20.17
CA SER A 6 81.42 13.86 -20.53
C SER A 6 80.69 14.54 -19.34
N ILE A 7 80.13 15.72 -19.61
CA ILE A 7 79.33 16.48 -18.67
C ILE A 7 77.88 15.95 -18.73
N ALA A 8 77.36 15.41 -17.63
CA ALA A 8 75.97 15.01 -17.46
C ALA A 8 75.09 16.24 -17.22
N ARG A 9 74.13 16.46 -18.12
CA ARG A 9 73.06 17.46 -17.94
C ARG A 9 72.01 16.91 -17.02
N ILE A 10 71.80 17.53 -15.86
CA ILE A 10 70.76 17.26 -14.90
C ILE A 10 69.45 17.96 -15.39
N HIS A 11 68.47 17.20 -15.85
CA HIS A 11 67.11 17.73 -16.13
C HIS A 11 66.33 17.82 -14.81
N ARG A 12 66.09 19.05 -14.34
CA ARG A 12 65.16 19.33 -13.23
C ARG A 12 63.72 19.23 -13.76
N TRP A 13 63.05 18.13 -13.44
CA TRP A 13 61.63 18.01 -13.67
C TRP A 13 60.89 18.85 -12.60
N ARG A 14 60.19 19.88 -13.06
CA ARG A 14 59.25 20.67 -12.27
C ARG A 14 58.03 19.82 -12.04
N ARG A 15 57.78 19.40 -10.81
CA ARG A 15 56.52 18.78 -10.37
C ARG A 15 55.49 19.88 -10.23
N LEU A 16 54.47 19.90 -11.11
CA LEU A 16 53.26 20.68 -10.97
C LEU A 16 52.38 19.97 -9.93
N PRO A 17 51.79 20.69 -8.95
CA PRO A 17 50.81 20.11 -8.05
C PRO A 17 49.50 19.93 -8.80
N LEU A 18 48.98 18.69 -8.85
CA LEU A 18 47.67 18.36 -9.31
C LEU A 18 46.65 18.80 -8.23
N LEU A 19 46.00 19.96 -8.44
CA LEU A 19 44.85 20.34 -7.62
C LEU A 19 43.69 19.40 -7.97
N ALA A 20 43.38 18.44 -7.11
CA ALA A 20 42.17 17.64 -7.18
C ALA A 20 40.99 18.51 -6.74
N LEU A 21 40.18 18.96 -7.70
CA LEU A 21 38.88 19.59 -7.45
C LEU A 21 37.93 18.48 -6.95
N LEU A 22 37.70 18.42 -5.65
CA LEU A 22 36.60 17.66 -5.06
C LEU A 22 35.29 18.39 -5.38
N ALA A 23 34.65 18.00 -6.48
CA ALA A 23 33.25 18.38 -6.75
C ALA A 23 32.37 17.66 -5.72
N GLY A 24 32.01 18.34 -4.64
CA GLY A 24 31.01 17.90 -3.70
C GLY A 24 29.65 17.80 -4.44
N VAL A 25 29.20 16.59 -4.71
CA VAL A 25 27.83 16.34 -5.13
C VAL A 25 26.96 16.59 -3.89
N ALA A 26 26.42 17.81 -3.79
CA ALA A 26 25.34 18.10 -2.86
C ALA A 26 24.13 17.32 -3.34
N GLY A 27 23.96 16.10 -2.83
CA GLY A 27 22.73 15.35 -2.99
C GLY A 27 21.61 16.14 -2.29
N CYS A 28 20.76 16.80 -3.07
CA CYS A 28 19.47 17.26 -2.56
C CYS A 28 18.68 16.02 -2.12
N SER A 29 18.76 15.69 -0.84
CA SER A 29 17.79 14.77 -0.22
C SER A 29 16.43 15.49 -0.29
N ALA A 30 15.65 15.20 -1.32
CA ALA A 30 14.25 15.59 -1.34
C ALA A 30 13.63 14.97 -0.09
N SER A 31 13.24 15.79 0.87
CA SER A 31 12.52 15.32 2.06
C SER A 31 11.26 14.62 1.55
N ALA A 32 11.17 13.31 1.76
CA ALA A 32 10.00 12.55 1.32
C ALA A 32 8.76 13.16 1.99
N ARG A 33 7.83 13.63 1.18
CA ARG A 33 6.58 14.22 1.61
C ARG A 33 5.74 13.16 2.32
N ALA A 34 5.21 13.47 3.48
CA ALA A 34 4.20 12.60 4.11
C ALA A 34 2.97 12.48 3.19
N PRO A 35 2.35 11.31 3.12
CA PRO A 35 1.10 11.12 2.40
C PRO A 35 0.03 12.11 2.83
N ASN A 36 -0.88 12.47 1.92
CA ASN A 36 -1.98 13.39 2.23
C ASN A 36 -3.02 12.68 3.10
N SER A 37 -2.90 12.86 4.42
CA SER A 37 -3.79 12.31 5.44
C SER A 37 -4.71 13.40 5.99
N ARG A 38 -5.97 13.03 6.27
CA ARG A 38 -6.93 13.93 6.89
C ARG A 38 -7.98 13.18 7.69
N GLU A 39 -8.47 13.81 8.74
CA GLU A 39 -9.72 13.42 9.37
C GLU A 39 -10.90 13.94 8.54
N LEU A 40 -11.95 13.14 8.46
CA LEU A 40 -13.14 13.45 7.69
C LEU A 40 -14.40 13.01 8.43
N SER A 41 -15.30 13.94 8.65
CA SER A 41 -16.63 13.62 9.18
C SER A 41 -17.63 13.49 8.02
N PHE A 42 -18.40 12.40 8.05
CA PHE A 42 -19.48 12.13 7.08
C PHE A 42 -20.60 11.36 7.77
N ASP A 43 -21.85 11.80 7.60
CA ASP A 43 -23.05 11.27 8.28
C ASP A 43 -22.88 11.09 9.79
N GLY A 44 -22.23 12.06 10.45
CA GLY A 44 -21.99 12.04 11.89
C GLY A 44 -20.96 11.01 12.38
N GLN A 45 -20.24 10.36 11.47
CA GLN A 45 -19.16 9.42 11.78
C GLN A 45 -17.81 9.98 11.35
N ASN A 46 -16.74 9.60 12.05
CA ASN A 46 -15.39 10.06 11.75
C ASN A 46 -14.57 8.96 11.06
N TYR A 47 -13.74 9.41 10.14
CA TYR A 47 -12.89 8.57 9.28
C TYR A 47 -11.52 9.20 9.15
N ARG A 48 -10.48 8.36 9.08
CA ARG A 48 -9.18 8.74 8.57
C ARG A 48 -9.12 8.39 7.09
N VAL A 49 -8.76 9.38 6.27
CA VAL A 49 -8.65 9.24 4.81
C VAL A 49 -7.22 9.59 4.40
N VAL A 50 -6.58 8.70 3.65
CA VAL A 50 -5.25 8.91 3.09
C VAL A 50 -5.32 8.83 1.58
N THR A 51 -4.83 9.88 0.91
CA THR A 51 -4.73 9.94 -0.54
C THR A 51 -3.26 9.83 -0.95
N LEU A 52 -2.97 8.87 -1.80
CA LEU A 52 -1.65 8.60 -2.36
C LEU A 52 -1.61 9.01 -3.84
N ASP A 53 -0.54 9.69 -4.22
CA ASP A 53 -0.16 9.92 -5.61
C ASP A 53 0.90 8.88 -5.99
N LEU A 54 0.53 7.87 -6.76
CA LEU A 54 1.40 6.73 -7.10
C LEU A 54 2.67 7.10 -7.88
N LYS A 55 2.74 8.34 -8.43
CA LYS A 55 3.96 8.87 -9.04
C LYS A 55 5.01 9.26 -8.00
N HIS A 56 4.60 9.56 -6.78
CA HIS A 56 5.43 10.05 -5.70
C HIS A 56 5.42 9.14 -4.47
N ASP A 57 4.32 8.40 -4.27
CA ASP A 57 4.11 7.50 -3.15
C ASP A 57 4.22 6.04 -3.64
N PRO A 58 5.39 5.39 -3.53
CA PRO A 58 5.62 4.03 -4.06
C PRO A 58 4.89 2.98 -3.22
N LEU A 59 3.59 2.82 -3.48
CA LEU A 59 2.74 1.87 -2.77
C LEU A 59 3.13 0.43 -3.13
N SER A 60 3.34 -0.38 -2.11
CA SER A 60 3.70 -1.80 -2.18
C SER A 60 2.82 -2.64 -1.27
N LEU A 61 2.85 -3.95 -1.45
CA LEU A 61 2.05 -4.91 -0.71
C LEU A 61 2.97 -5.98 -0.10
N HIS A 62 2.82 -6.27 1.19
CA HIS A 62 3.71 -7.12 1.97
C HIS A 62 2.92 -8.13 2.81
N TRP A 63 3.27 -9.41 2.71
CA TRP A 63 2.70 -10.47 3.53
C TRP A 63 3.75 -11.13 4.41
N ARG A 64 4.87 -11.55 3.80
CA ARG A 64 5.93 -12.30 4.48
C ARG A 64 7.30 -11.71 4.18
N ASP A 65 8.18 -11.79 5.16
CA ASP A 65 9.59 -11.50 4.96
C ASP A 65 10.17 -12.46 3.91
N PRO A 66 10.73 -11.94 2.81
CA PRO A 66 11.29 -12.77 1.75
C PRO A 66 12.51 -13.60 2.20
N ALA A 67 13.19 -13.24 3.28
CA ALA A 67 14.37 -13.96 3.80
C ALA A 67 13.98 -15.10 4.73
N SER A 68 13.10 -14.87 5.70
CA SER A 68 12.68 -15.90 6.68
C SER A 68 11.43 -16.67 6.27
N GLY A 69 10.54 -16.07 5.47
CA GLY A 69 9.21 -16.59 5.16
C GLY A 69 8.16 -16.33 6.23
N ASP A 70 8.53 -15.68 7.34
CA ASP A 70 7.60 -15.35 8.42
C ASP A 70 6.65 -14.23 8.00
N ALA A 71 5.37 -14.34 8.40
CA ALA A 71 4.41 -13.28 8.16
C ALA A 71 4.75 -12.06 9.03
N TYR A 72 4.63 -10.85 8.45
CA TYR A 72 4.77 -9.62 9.23
C TYR A 72 3.69 -9.51 10.31
N GLY A 73 2.46 -9.87 9.96
CA GLY A 73 1.34 -9.96 10.89
C GLY A 73 0.78 -8.62 11.36
N ASP A 74 1.61 -7.60 11.53
CA ASP A 74 1.20 -6.25 11.92
C ASP A 74 2.08 -5.16 11.31
N ILE A 75 1.62 -3.91 11.44
CA ILE A 75 2.30 -2.75 10.85
C ILE A 75 3.62 -2.45 11.59
N GLU A 76 3.69 -2.68 12.90
CA GLU A 76 4.90 -2.42 13.69
C GLU A 76 6.03 -3.35 13.28
N THR A 77 5.75 -4.64 13.12
CA THR A 77 6.72 -5.64 12.63
C THR A 77 7.22 -5.29 11.22
N LEU A 78 6.32 -4.85 10.33
CA LEU A 78 6.70 -4.40 8.99
C LEU A 78 7.55 -3.11 9.04
N GLN A 79 7.24 -2.18 9.94
CA GLN A 79 8.02 -0.97 10.15
C GLN A 79 9.45 -1.31 10.62
N GLN A 80 9.60 -2.18 11.62
CA GLN A 80 10.89 -2.63 12.13
C GLN A 80 11.72 -3.33 11.04
N TRP A 81 11.07 -4.14 10.20
CA TRP A 81 11.71 -4.73 9.04
C TRP A 81 12.22 -3.65 8.07
N GLY A 82 11.42 -2.64 7.75
CA GLY A 82 11.83 -1.52 6.91
C GLY A 82 13.03 -0.78 7.47
N GLU A 83 13.02 -0.45 8.76
CA GLU A 83 14.10 0.23 9.46
C GLU A 83 15.41 -0.58 9.40
N ALA A 84 15.34 -1.90 9.60
CA ALA A 84 16.49 -2.81 9.48
C ALA A 84 17.07 -2.87 8.05
N HIS A 85 16.27 -2.45 7.04
CA HIS A 85 16.68 -2.38 5.63
C HIS A 85 16.92 -0.94 5.14
N GLY A 86 17.12 0.03 6.06
CA GLY A 86 17.39 1.42 5.71
C GLY A 86 16.20 2.15 5.07
N GLN A 87 14.99 1.71 5.40
CA GLN A 87 13.74 2.31 4.89
C GLN A 87 12.90 2.85 6.04
N ARG A 88 12.21 3.95 5.80
CA ARG A 88 11.27 4.56 6.72
C ARG A 88 9.85 4.37 6.20
N LEU A 89 8.97 3.83 7.04
CA LEU A 89 7.56 3.69 6.74
C LEU A 89 6.86 5.04 6.84
N LEU A 90 6.18 5.47 5.78
CA LEU A 90 5.39 6.70 5.75
C LEU A 90 3.89 6.43 5.91
N PHE A 91 3.41 5.31 5.37
CA PHE A 91 2.00 4.91 5.39
C PHE A 91 1.92 3.39 5.44
N ALA A 92 0.95 2.88 6.18
CA ALA A 92 0.56 1.48 6.09
C ALA A 92 -0.92 1.28 6.44
N THR A 93 -1.52 0.24 5.87
CA THR A 93 -2.87 -0.24 6.21
C THR A 93 -3.00 -1.73 5.90
N ASN A 94 -3.93 -2.39 6.59
CA ASN A 94 -4.25 -3.79 6.28
C ASN A 94 -4.74 -3.95 4.83
N ALA A 95 -4.38 -5.07 4.21
CA ALA A 95 -4.87 -5.48 2.90
C ALA A 95 -6.23 -6.20 3.00
N GLY A 96 -6.52 -7.06 2.02
CA GLY A 96 -7.80 -7.76 1.90
C GLY A 96 -8.02 -8.86 2.94
N ILE A 97 -9.23 -9.39 2.93
CA ILE A 97 -9.72 -10.46 3.83
C ILE A 97 -8.84 -11.71 3.75
N TYR A 98 -8.69 -12.39 4.87
CA TYR A 98 -7.88 -13.58 5.06
C TYR A 98 -8.63 -14.67 5.84
N ASP A 99 -8.10 -15.89 5.83
CA ASP A 99 -8.64 -17.05 6.53
C ASP A 99 -8.13 -17.17 7.98
N HIS A 100 -8.55 -18.25 8.66
CA HIS A 100 -8.16 -18.52 10.04
C HIS A 100 -6.67 -18.84 10.23
N GLN A 101 -5.94 -19.12 9.14
CA GLN A 101 -4.49 -19.31 9.13
C GLN A 101 -3.72 -18.04 8.78
N SER A 102 -4.39 -16.88 8.75
CA SER A 102 -3.83 -15.60 8.32
C SER A 102 -3.25 -15.66 6.91
N ALA A 103 -3.91 -16.41 6.00
CA ALA A 103 -3.59 -16.44 4.57
C ALA A 103 -4.66 -15.70 3.76
N PRO A 104 -4.30 -14.95 2.69
CA PRO A 104 -5.26 -14.24 1.87
C PRO A 104 -6.31 -15.19 1.29
N LEU A 105 -7.61 -14.84 1.39
CA LEU A 105 -8.72 -15.67 0.87
C LEU A 105 -8.84 -15.66 -0.65
N GLY A 106 -8.22 -14.71 -1.32
CA GLY A 106 -8.26 -14.57 -2.77
C GLY A 106 -6.95 -14.08 -3.33
N LEU A 107 -6.97 -13.59 -4.57
CA LEU A 107 -5.78 -13.16 -5.29
C LEU A 107 -4.86 -12.33 -4.41
N TYR A 108 -3.59 -12.71 -4.42
CA TYR A 108 -2.53 -11.98 -3.77
C TYR A 108 -1.27 -11.99 -4.63
N VAL A 109 -0.83 -10.81 -5.06
CA VAL A 109 0.32 -10.64 -5.94
C VAL A 109 1.30 -9.67 -5.33
N GLU A 110 2.55 -10.09 -5.18
CA GLU A 110 3.68 -9.27 -4.74
C GLU A 110 4.73 -9.19 -5.84
N ASN A 111 5.06 -7.97 -6.25
CA ASN A 111 6.08 -7.67 -7.26
C ASN A 111 5.97 -8.56 -8.52
N GLY A 112 4.74 -8.72 -9.02
CA GLY A 112 4.42 -9.52 -10.21
C GLY A 112 4.32 -11.02 -9.97
N LYS A 113 4.62 -11.51 -8.76
CA LYS A 113 4.51 -12.92 -8.40
C LYS A 113 3.16 -13.21 -7.74
N THR A 114 2.36 -14.07 -8.35
CA THR A 114 1.10 -14.54 -7.75
C THR A 114 1.42 -15.53 -6.63
N LEU A 115 1.10 -15.15 -5.39
CA LEU A 115 1.27 -15.99 -4.19
C LEU A 115 0.00 -16.77 -3.88
N VAL A 116 -1.17 -16.17 -4.10
CA VAL A 116 -2.48 -16.82 -3.98
C VAL A 116 -3.28 -16.54 -5.25
N PRO A 117 -3.89 -17.56 -5.87
CA PRO A 117 -4.65 -17.38 -7.11
C PRO A 117 -5.97 -16.65 -6.91
N LEU A 118 -6.54 -16.13 -8.01
CA LEU A 118 -7.85 -15.48 -8.01
C LEU A 118 -8.93 -16.48 -7.56
N ASN A 119 -9.68 -16.10 -6.53
CA ASN A 119 -10.77 -16.88 -6.00
C ASN A 119 -12.10 -16.46 -6.64
N MET A 120 -12.67 -17.33 -7.47
CA MET A 120 -13.97 -17.13 -8.10
C MET A 120 -15.08 -17.97 -7.47
N ALA A 121 -14.82 -18.60 -6.32
CA ALA A 121 -15.82 -19.38 -5.62
C ALA A 121 -16.97 -18.49 -5.11
N HIS A 122 -18.19 -19.01 -5.19
CA HIS A 122 -19.41 -18.30 -4.81
C HIS A 122 -19.90 -18.78 -3.45
N GLY A 123 -20.18 -17.82 -2.55
CA GLY A 123 -21.16 -18.00 -1.50
C GLY A 123 -20.87 -19.04 -0.42
N ASN A 124 -19.61 -19.23 0.00
CA ASN A 124 -19.34 -19.99 1.22
C ASN A 124 -19.56 -19.08 2.45
N PRO A 125 -20.62 -19.28 3.26
CA PRO A 125 -20.87 -18.47 4.45
C PRO A 125 -19.70 -18.46 5.45
N ALA A 126 -18.88 -19.52 5.49
CA ALA A 126 -17.69 -19.60 6.33
C ALA A 126 -16.59 -18.59 5.92
N SER A 127 -16.66 -18.05 4.71
CA SER A 127 -15.74 -16.99 4.23
C SER A 127 -16.15 -15.58 4.71
N GLY A 128 -17.09 -15.46 5.64
CA GLY A 128 -17.49 -14.18 6.22
C GLY A 128 -17.90 -13.14 5.16
N ASN A 129 -17.37 -11.94 5.25
CA ASN A 129 -17.68 -10.84 4.31
C ASN A 129 -17.31 -11.16 2.86
N PHE A 130 -16.35 -12.05 2.61
CA PHE A 130 -15.98 -12.50 1.26
C PHE A 130 -17.13 -13.23 0.54
N SER A 131 -18.14 -13.71 1.27
CA SER A 131 -19.38 -14.30 0.71
C SER A 131 -20.39 -13.25 0.22
N LEU A 132 -20.24 -11.98 0.57
CA LEU A 132 -21.08 -10.87 0.14
C LEU A 132 -20.65 -10.38 -1.26
N LEU A 133 -21.09 -11.07 -2.29
CA LEU A 133 -20.72 -10.75 -3.68
C LEU A 133 -21.31 -9.40 -4.18
N PRO A 134 -20.68 -8.80 -5.22
CA PRO A 134 -19.45 -9.24 -5.86
C PRO A 134 -18.21 -8.88 -5.05
N ASN A 135 -17.21 -9.76 -5.09
CA ASN A 135 -15.86 -9.43 -4.66
C ASN A 135 -15.12 -8.64 -5.73
N GLY A 136 -14.04 -7.97 -5.34
CA GLY A 136 -13.22 -7.19 -6.23
C GLY A 136 -11.73 -7.39 -6.02
N VAL A 137 -10.95 -6.80 -6.91
CA VAL A 137 -9.50 -6.74 -6.87
C VAL A 137 -9.08 -5.27 -6.92
N PHE A 138 -8.27 -4.86 -5.95
CA PHE A 138 -7.44 -3.68 -6.06
C PHE A 138 -6.09 -4.11 -6.62
N ALA A 139 -5.66 -3.47 -7.71
CA ALA A 139 -4.42 -3.82 -8.40
C ALA A 139 -3.63 -2.57 -8.78
N ILE A 140 -2.29 -2.71 -8.75
CA ILE A 140 -1.32 -1.77 -9.33
C ILE A 140 -0.62 -2.51 -10.47
N TYR A 141 -0.67 -1.93 -11.67
CA TYR A 141 -0.10 -2.47 -12.88
C TYR A 141 1.40 -2.13 -13.02
N PRO A 142 2.14 -2.79 -13.93
CA PRO A 142 3.57 -2.51 -14.13
C PRO A 142 3.89 -1.07 -14.56
N ASP A 143 2.94 -0.38 -15.19
CA ASP A 143 3.04 1.04 -15.58
C ASP A 143 2.83 2.02 -14.40
N GLY A 144 2.55 1.51 -13.20
CA GLY A 144 2.30 2.30 -11.98
C GLY A 144 0.84 2.69 -11.79
N HIS A 145 -0.04 2.46 -12.75
CA HIS A 145 -1.47 2.78 -12.62
C HIS A 145 -2.19 1.81 -11.68
N ALA A 146 -3.18 2.31 -10.94
CA ALA A 146 -4.04 1.49 -10.10
C ALA A 146 -5.48 1.41 -10.64
N ALA A 147 -6.16 0.32 -10.31
CA ALA A 147 -7.59 0.16 -10.53
C ALA A 147 -8.24 -0.70 -9.44
N VAL A 148 -9.53 -0.45 -9.21
CA VAL A 148 -10.44 -1.36 -8.52
C VAL A 148 -11.41 -1.92 -9.55
N ARG A 149 -11.56 -3.24 -9.60
CA ARG A 149 -12.46 -3.94 -10.51
C ARG A 149 -13.19 -5.06 -9.78
N THR A 150 -14.38 -5.43 -10.25
CA THR A 150 -14.98 -6.70 -9.80
C THR A 150 -14.05 -7.86 -10.17
N SER A 151 -14.11 -8.96 -9.41
CA SER A 151 -13.30 -10.16 -9.70
C SER A 151 -13.55 -10.70 -11.11
N ALA A 152 -14.77 -10.57 -11.63
CA ALA A 152 -15.13 -11.00 -12.98
C ALA A 152 -14.47 -10.12 -14.05
N GLU A 153 -14.54 -8.79 -13.91
CA GLU A 153 -13.88 -7.85 -14.82
C GLU A 153 -12.36 -8.00 -14.79
N PHE A 154 -11.77 -8.17 -13.60
CA PHE A 154 -10.34 -8.40 -13.45
C PHE A 154 -9.89 -9.67 -14.17
N LYS A 155 -10.65 -10.77 -14.03
CA LYS A 155 -10.39 -12.02 -14.74
C LYS A 155 -10.47 -11.86 -16.27
N ALA A 156 -11.47 -11.11 -16.74
CA ALA A 156 -11.67 -10.87 -18.16
C ALA A 156 -10.59 -9.97 -18.77
N ASP A 157 -10.07 -9.00 -18.02
CA ASP A 157 -8.98 -8.10 -18.44
C ASP A 157 -7.65 -8.87 -18.64
N GLY A 158 -7.35 -9.82 -17.76
CA GLY A 158 -6.22 -10.75 -17.88
C GLY A 158 -4.83 -10.10 -17.93
N LYS A 159 -4.72 -8.81 -17.61
CA LYS A 159 -3.46 -8.08 -17.65
C LYS A 159 -2.54 -8.47 -16.50
N PRO A 160 -1.21 -8.48 -16.71
CA PRO A 160 -0.27 -8.66 -15.63
C PRO A 160 -0.37 -7.49 -14.64
N VAL A 161 -0.21 -7.79 -13.34
CA VAL A 161 -0.20 -6.80 -12.28
C VAL A 161 1.09 -6.89 -11.49
N ARG A 162 1.53 -5.77 -10.91
CA ARG A 162 2.68 -5.72 -10.02
C ARG A 162 2.29 -6.05 -8.59
N TRP A 163 1.21 -5.44 -8.10
CA TRP A 163 0.67 -5.66 -6.77
C TRP A 163 -0.85 -5.86 -6.89
N ALA A 164 -1.41 -6.82 -6.21
CA ALA A 164 -2.86 -6.99 -6.17
C ALA A 164 -3.32 -7.72 -4.92
N THR A 165 -4.49 -7.32 -4.41
CA THR A 165 -5.23 -8.09 -3.41
C THR A 165 -6.69 -8.20 -3.83
N GLN A 166 -7.24 -9.40 -3.69
CA GLN A 166 -8.69 -9.62 -3.79
C GLN A 166 -9.30 -9.51 -2.42
N SER A 167 -10.44 -8.85 -2.34
CA SER A 167 -11.22 -8.73 -1.13
C SER A 167 -12.71 -8.59 -1.45
N GLY A 168 -13.52 -8.32 -0.45
CA GLY A 168 -14.95 -8.13 -0.69
C GLY A 168 -15.77 -7.91 0.58
N PRO A 169 -16.95 -7.35 0.34
CA PRO A 169 -17.57 -7.03 -0.96
C PRO A 169 -17.04 -5.77 -1.62
N MET A 170 -17.32 -5.60 -2.92
CA MET A 170 -17.24 -4.28 -3.54
C MET A 170 -18.20 -3.33 -2.81
N LEU A 171 -17.72 -2.13 -2.46
CA LEU A 171 -18.52 -1.08 -1.80
C LEU A 171 -19.32 -0.27 -2.83
N VAL A 172 -18.64 0.15 -3.89
CA VAL A 172 -19.20 0.91 -5.01
C VAL A 172 -18.81 0.19 -6.30
N ILE A 173 -19.75 0.10 -7.25
CA ILE A 173 -19.60 -0.57 -8.54
C ILE A 173 -20.15 0.36 -9.60
N ALA A 174 -19.31 0.84 -10.51
CA ALA A 174 -19.70 1.76 -11.58
C ALA A 174 -20.52 2.97 -11.06
N GLY A 175 -20.17 3.50 -9.88
CA GLY A 175 -20.85 4.64 -9.25
C GLY A 175 -22.12 4.28 -8.47
N GLN A 176 -22.50 3.02 -8.39
CA GLN A 176 -23.66 2.55 -7.62
C GLN A 176 -23.22 1.83 -6.35
N LEU A 177 -23.95 2.01 -5.25
CA LEU A 177 -23.73 1.23 -4.04
C LEU A 177 -24.00 -0.26 -4.33
N ASN A 178 -23.28 -1.14 -3.66
CA ASN A 178 -23.58 -2.56 -3.72
C ASN A 178 -25.04 -2.80 -3.26
N PRO A 179 -25.91 -3.38 -4.10
CA PRO A 179 -27.34 -3.51 -3.82
C PRO A 179 -27.68 -4.45 -2.66
N ARG A 180 -26.68 -5.17 -2.13
CA ARG A 180 -26.85 -6.04 -0.95
C ARG A 180 -26.73 -5.30 0.38
N PHE A 181 -26.36 -4.00 0.36
CA PHE A 181 -26.21 -3.24 1.59
C PHE A 181 -27.53 -2.66 2.06
N VAL A 182 -27.80 -2.88 3.35
CA VAL A 182 -29.01 -2.42 4.03
C VAL A 182 -28.63 -1.22 4.88
N ASP A 183 -29.39 -0.13 4.77
CA ASP A 183 -29.10 1.15 5.41
C ASP A 183 -29.10 1.05 6.94
N ASP A 184 -30.09 0.37 7.51
CA ASP A 184 -30.27 0.19 8.95
C ASP A 184 -29.58 -1.08 9.51
N SER A 185 -28.61 -1.64 8.79
CA SER A 185 -27.89 -2.84 9.21
C SER A 185 -27.19 -2.64 10.55
N GLY A 186 -27.51 -3.46 11.53
CA GLY A 186 -26.84 -3.54 12.83
C GLY A 186 -25.43 -4.14 12.80
N SER A 187 -24.92 -4.56 11.62
CA SER A 187 -23.55 -5.07 11.47
C SER A 187 -22.53 -3.95 11.49
N LEU A 188 -22.22 -3.45 12.68
CA LEU A 188 -21.28 -2.35 12.90
C LEU A 188 -19.88 -2.90 13.15
N LYS A 189 -18.89 -2.42 12.37
CA LYS A 189 -17.47 -2.80 12.45
C LYS A 189 -16.57 -1.59 12.14
N TRP A 190 -15.35 -1.59 12.67
CA TRP A 190 -14.28 -0.75 12.11
C TRP A 190 -13.93 -1.27 10.71
N ARG A 191 -14.07 -0.43 9.71
CA ARG A 191 -13.95 -0.85 8.31
C ARG A 191 -12.83 -0.10 7.61
N SER A 192 -12.08 -0.80 6.78
CA SER A 192 -11.15 -0.21 5.82
C SER A 192 -11.58 -0.51 4.40
N GLY A 193 -11.20 0.39 3.49
CA GLY A 193 -11.49 0.24 2.07
C GLY A 193 -10.54 1.07 1.22
N VAL A 194 -10.59 0.81 -0.08
CA VAL A 194 -9.73 1.45 -1.08
C VAL A 194 -10.49 1.76 -2.34
N CYS A 195 -10.18 2.87 -3.00
CA CYS A 195 -10.54 3.13 -4.39
C CYS A 195 -9.37 3.72 -5.18
N ALA A 196 -9.35 3.46 -6.49
CA ALA A 196 -8.54 4.21 -7.44
C ALA A 196 -9.42 5.31 -8.01
N LYS A 197 -9.22 6.55 -7.56
CA LYS A 197 -10.03 7.69 -8.00
C LYS A 197 -9.65 8.13 -9.40
N THR A 198 -8.36 8.09 -9.70
CA THR A 198 -7.77 8.11 -11.03
C THR A 198 -6.74 6.99 -11.15
N PRO A 199 -6.16 6.71 -12.33
CA PRO A 199 -5.09 5.72 -12.44
C PRO A 199 -3.89 5.97 -11.51
N ASP A 200 -3.60 7.24 -11.20
CA ASP A 200 -2.45 7.64 -10.37
C ASP A 200 -2.86 8.02 -8.93
N GLU A 201 -4.15 8.22 -8.65
CA GLU A 201 -4.62 8.63 -7.32
C GLU A 201 -5.40 7.51 -6.63
N VAL A 202 -4.85 7.02 -5.53
CA VAL A 202 -5.47 5.98 -4.68
C VAL A 202 -5.90 6.58 -3.35
N VAL A 203 -7.12 6.24 -2.92
CA VAL A 203 -7.67 6.69 -1.65
C VAL A 203 -7.94 5.50 -0.76
N PHE A 204 -7.33 5.49 0.42
CA PHE A 204 -7.66 4.59 1.51
C PHE A 204 -8.49 5.31 2.56
N ALA A 205 -9.44 4.62 3.16
CA ALA A 205 -10.19 5.13 4.29
C ALA A 205 -10.38 4.05 5.36
N VAL A 206 -10.32 4.47 6.63
CA VAL A 206 -10.71 3.64 7.78
C VAL A 206 -11.71 4.42 8.63
N SER A 207 -12.73 3.72 9.16
CA SER A 207 -13.65 4.31 10.12
C SER A 207 -13.02 4.34 11.52
N GLU A 208 -13.16 5.45 12.24
CA GLU A 208 -12.66 5.60 13.62
C GLU A 208 -13.67 5.13 14.67
N VAL A 209 -14.85 4.76 14.20
CA VAL A 209 -15.93 4.15 14.98
C VAL A 209 -16.53 2.99 14.19
N PRO A 210 -17.24 2.05 14.83
CA PRO A 210 -17.97 1.00 14.13
C PRO A 210 -19.07 1.55 13.22
N VAL A 211 -19.05 1.17 11.93
CA VAL A 211 -20.02 1.60 10.92
C VAL A 211 -20.57 0.39 10.15
N ASN A 212 -21.77 0.51 9.56
CA ASN A 212 -22.31 -0.51 8.67
C ASN A 212 -21.75 -0.36 7.24
N PHE A 213 -22.02 -1.36 6.40
CA PHE A 213 -21.54 -1.34 5.00
C PHE A 213 -22.16 -0.23 4.16
N HIS A 214 -23.45 0.06 4.37
CA HIS A 214 -24.15 1.07 3.58
C HIS A 214 -23.57 2.47 3.81
N GLY A 215 -23.43 2.89 5.08
CA GLY A 215 -22.83 4.17 5.43
C GLY A 215 -21.38 4.27 4.96
N PHE A 216 -20.58 3.18 5.11
CA PHE A 216 -19.21 3.16 4.65
C PHE A 216 -19.08 3.21 3.11
N ALA A 217 -19.98 2.57 2.38
CA ALA A 217 -20.01 2.65 0.93
C ALA A 217 -20.44 4.03 0.43
N ARG A 218 -21.39 4.70 1.12
CA ARG A 218 -21.78 6.10 0.85
C ARG A 218 -20.60 7.06 1.03
N LEU A 219 -19.75 6.87 2.05
CA LEU A 219 -18.52 7.65 2.19
C LEU A 219 -17.71 7.62 0.88
N PHE A 220 -17.44 6.43 0.33
CA PHE A 220 -16.66 6.30 -0.91
C PHE A 220 -17.34 6.93 -2.11
N ARG A 221 -18.64 6.70 -2.30
CA ARG A 221 -19.38 7.22 -3.44
C ARG A 221 -19.64 8.72 -3.34
N ASP A 222 -20.26 9.16 -2.23
CA ASP A 222 -20.87 10.49 -2.12
C ASP A 222 -19.86 11.55 -1.68
N LYS A 223 -18.89 11.17 -0.83
CA LYS A 223 -17.92 12.11 -0.24
C LYS A 223 -16.55 12.06 -0.90
N LEU A 224 -16.06 10.84 -1.21
CA LEU A 224 -14.75 10.67 -1.84
C LEU A 224 -14.83 10.67 -3.38
N GLY A 225 -16.02 10.50 -3.96
CA GLY A 225 -16.23 10.53 -5.41
C GLY A 225 -15.66 9.31 -6.14
N CYS A 226 -15.60 8.16 -5.48
CA CYS A 226 -15.09 6.93 -6.05
C CYS A 226 -16.13 6.25 -6.94
N ARG A 227 -15.75 5.94 -8.18
CA ARG A 227 -16.60 5.18 -9.11
C ARG A 227 -16.67 3.69 -8.75
N ASP A 228 -15.52 3.14 -8.34
CA ASP A 228 -15.39 1.75 -7.91
C ASP A 228 -14.58 1.74 -6.60
N ALA A 229 -15.08 1.03 -5.58
CA ALA A 229 -14.44 0.96 -4.28
C ALA A 229 -14.57 -0.45 -3.69
N LEU A 230 -13.50 -0.89 -3.05
CA LEU A 230 -13.37 -2.22 -2.48
C LEU A 230 -13.25 -2.13 -0.97
N TYR A 231 -14.02 -2.94 -0.26
CA TYR A 231 -13.82 -3.21 1.15
C TYR A 231 -12.61 -4.12 1.34
N LEU A 232 -11.75 -3.75 2.30
CA LEU A 232 -10.56 -4.54 2.61
C LEU A 232 -10.81 -5.46 3.80
N ASP A 233 -11.12 -4.91 4.97
CA ASP A 233 -11.38 -5.72 6.16
C ASP A 233 -12.26 -4.98 7.18
N GLY A 234 -12.64 -5.69 8.25
CA GLY A 234 -13.43 -5.16 9.36
C GLY A 234 -12.99 -5.68 10.72
N SER A 235 -13.36 -4.94 11.76
CA SER A 235 -13.03 -5.17 13.15
C SER A 235 -11.58 -4.89 13.56
N ILE A 236 -10.60 -5.14 12.70
CA ILE A 236 -9.16 -4.99 12.96
C ILE A 236 -8.51 -3.90 12.11
N SER A 237 -9.29 -3.22 11.30
CA SER A 237 -8.80 -2.26 10.31
C SER A 237 -8.10 -1.08 10.92
N GLN A 238 -6.86 -0.82 10.48
CA GLN A 238 -6.07 0.34 10.89
C GLN A 238 -5.36 0.99 9.71
N ILE A 239 -5.15 2.29 9.83
CA ILE A 239 -4.21 3.07 9.03
C ILE A 239 -3.14 3.63 9.95
N PHE A 240 -1.89 3.54 9.54
CA PHE A 240 -0.73 4.22 10.13
C PHE A 240 -0.23 5.30 9.17
N VAL A 241 0.04 6.47 9.72
CA VAL A 241 0.72 7.57 9.01
C VAL A 241 1.86 8.08 9.87
N ASN A 242 3.05 8.15 9.29
CA ASN A 242 4.24 8.63 9.99
C ASN A 242 4.03 10.08 10.49
N GLY A 243 4.29 10.30 11.78
CA GLY A 243 4.06 11.58 12.45
C GLY A 243 2.64 11.78 12.99
N GLU A 244 1.65 10.98 12.56
CA GLU A 244 0.27 11.05 13.06
C GLU A 244 -0.12 9.83 13.91
N GLY A 245 0.55 8.66 13.69
CA GLY A 245 0.25 7.42 14.38
C GLY A 245 -0.88 6.61 13.74
N TYR A 246 -1.62 5.87 14.56
CA TYR A 246 -2.67 4.95 14.13
C TYR A 246 -4.07 5.57 14.21
N ALA A 247 -4.92 5.23 13.23
CA ALA A 247 -6.36 5.48 13.23
C ALA A 247 -7.11 4.18 12.90
N GLY A 248 -8.38 4.07 13.33
CA GLY A 248 -9.23 2.91 13.09
C GLY A 248 -9.49 2.07 14.34
N ALA A 249 -9.42 0.75 14.22
CA ALA A 249 -9.69 -0.17 15.33
C ALA A 249 -8.70 0.02 16.47
N PRO A 250 -9.17 -0.01 17.74
CA PRO A 250 -8.27 -0.01 18.89
C PRO A 250 -7.26 -1.16 18.86
N ALA A 251 -6.04 -0.93 19.34
CA ALA A 251 -4.93 -1.88 19.28
C ALA A 251 -5.28 -3.27 19.89
N PHE A 252 -6.09 -3.31 20.95
CA PHE A 252 -6.49 -4.57 21.59
C PHE A 252 -7.43 -5.45 20.75
N LEU A 253 -7.99 -4.93 19.64
CA LEU A 253 -8.82 -5.69 18.71
C LEU A 253 -8.02 -6.20 17.51
N VAL A 254 -6.82 -5.67 17.29
CA VAL A 254 -6.00 -6.02 16.14
C VAL A 254 -5.53 -7.47 16.24
N LYS A 255 -5.69 -8.20 15.15
CA LYS A 255 -5.21 -9.56 14.94
C LYS A 255 -4.20 -9.53 13.81
N PRO A 256 -3.35 -10.56 13.65
CA PRO A 256 -2.40 -10.61 12.55
C PRO A 256 -3.08 -10.42 11.19
N TYR A 257 -2.56 -9.49 10.38
CA TYR A 257 -2.97 -9.29 8.99
C TYR A 257 -2.34 -10.34 8.07
N ALA A 258 -3.06 -10.74 7.02
CA ALA A 258 -2.47 -11.55 5.97
C ALA A 258 -1.66 -10.70 4.97
N GLY A 259 -1.96 -9.42 4.86
CA GLY A 259 -1.22 -8.50 3.99
C GLY A 259 -1.32 -7.06 4.47
N ILE A 260 -0.31 -6.27 4.13
CA ILE A 260 -0.18 -4.87 4.53
C ILE A 260 0.23 -4.07 3.32
N PHE A 261 -0.56 -3.06 2.95
CA PHE A 261 -0.14 -2.00 2.03
C PHE A 261 0.80 -1.05 2.75
N ALA A 262 1.88 -0.65 2.09
CA ALA A 262 2.87 0.25 2.68
C ALA A 262 3.48 1.20 1.65
N VAL A 263 3.84 2.40 2.11
CA VAL A 263 4.71 3.34 1.42
C VAL A 263 5.99 3.47 2.24
N PHE A 264 7.10 3.03 1.66
CA PHE A 264 8.44 3.17 2.22
C PHE A 264 9.26 4.19 1.43
N VAL A 265 10.17 4.87 2.13
CA VAL A 265 11.16 5.76 1.53
C VAL A 265 12.54 5.46 2.16
N PRO A 266 13.65 5.73 1.46
CA PRO A 266 14.98 5.65 2.07
C PRO A 266 15.08 6.50 3.34
N GLN A 267 15.83 6.01 4.35
CA GLN A 267 16.16 6.76 5.57
C GLN A 267 17.18 7.84 5.31
#